data_7ab58cf7b985a47b18386f906771199a
#
_entry.id   7ab58cf7b985a47b18386f906771199a
#
_cell.length_a   1.000
_cell.length_b   1.000
_cell.length_c   1.000
_cell.angle_alpha   90.00
_cell.angle_beta   90.00
_cell.angle_gamma   90.00
#
_symmetry.space_group_name_H-M   'P 1'
#
loop_
_entity.id
_entity.type
_entity.pdbx_description
1 polymer ?
#
loop_
_entity_poly.entity_id
_entity_poly.type
_entity_poly.pdbx_seq_one_letter_code
_entity_poly.pdbx_strand_id
1 'polypeptide(L)'
;MSHSYKSLYNFPTERLRNFYTYCYWSGGFTEDEMKKLHAQMNECKLERGSTIQLNPKSKANTTNTNAKYISDGNTIIQKTPTAGQGPNEAVRKSDVAFVYRDEKTAWIFERLNFIIESLNTQFYNFDVNGYEMMQYTVYHDHEKGKYDFHQDTIMGHALPDDMYETRKLSVTFLLSEPGVDFEGGEFQINSGEEKNSETIVMKKGDVIVFPSFLIHRVKPVTKGTRKSIVIWVVGPKFR
;
A
#
# COMPACT_ATOMS: atom_id res chain seq x y z
N MET A 1 -27.34 23.83 -17.21
CA MET A 1 -28.50 23.11 -16.64
C MET A 1 -27.95 22.07 -15.68
N SER A 2 -28.10 22.26 -14.37
CA SER A 2 -27.65 21.29 -13.36
C SER A 2 -28.64 20.14 -13.35
N HIS A 3 -28.18 18.95 -13.71
CA HIS A 3 -28.96 17.75 -13.55
C HIS A 3 -28.98 17.42 -12.06
N SER A 4 -30.06 17.71 -11.37
CA SER A 4 -30.27 17.22 -10.02
C SER A 4 -30.61 15.72 -10.13
N TYR A 5 -29.67 14.88 -9.72
CA TYR A 5 -29.97 13.48 -9.50
C TYR A 5 -30.92 13.38 -8.33
N LYS A 6 -32.20 13.11 -8.58
CA LYS A 6 -33.10 12.68 -7.54
C LYS A 6 -32.73 11.25 -7.19
N SER A 7 -32.02 11.05 -6.11
CA SER A 7 -31.82 9.73 -5.52
C SER A 7 -33.16 9.15 -5.12
N LEU A 8 -33.49 7.95 -5.58
CA LEU A 8 -34.70 7.22 -5.20
C LEU A 8 -34.67 6.78 -3.70
N TYR A 9 -33.47 6.74 -3.11
CA TYR A 9 -33.26 6.38 -1.71
C TYR A 9 -32.27 7.34 -1.06
N ASN A 10 -32.77 8.14 -0.12
CA ASN A 10 -31.90 8.92 0.74
C ASN A 10 -31.46 8.03 1.90
N PHE A 11 -30.24 7.49 1.83
CA PHE A 11 -29.59 7.04 3.04
C PHE A 11 -29.23 8.30 3.87
N PRO A 12 -29.44 8.29 5.19
CA PRO A 12 -28.98 9.40 6.03
C PRO A 12 -27.44 9.40 6.07
N THR A 13 -26.85 9.99 5.04
CA THR A 13 -25.42 10.00 4.78
C THR A 13 -24.80 11.34 5.17
N GLU A 14 -24.96 11.74 6.44
CA GLU A 14 -24.20 12.88 6.97
C GLU A 14 -22.66 12.64 6.90
N ARG A 15 -22.24 11.40 6.65
CA ARG A 15 -20.85 10.96 6.68
C ARG A 15 -20.13 10.93 5.33
N LEU A 16 -20.80 11.09 4.19
CA LEU A 16 -20.17 11.03 2.87
C LEU A 16 -19.81 12.42 2.32
N ARG A 17 -19.26 13.30 3.14
CA ARG A 17 -19.03 14.66 2.69
C ARG A 17 -17.86 14.81 1.73
N ASN A 18 -16.78 14.02 1.86
CA ASN A 18 -15.65 14.07 0.94
C ASN A 18 -14.89 12.73 0.97
N PHE A 19 -14.63 12.16 -0.19
CA PHE A 19 -13.70 11.07 -0.31
C PHE A 19 -12.33 11.66 -0.70
N TYR A 20 -11.36 11.52 0.20
CA TYR A 20 -10.00 11.98 -0.05
C TYR A 20 -9.21 10.86 -0.69
N THR A 21 -8.64 11.11 -1.86
CA THR A 21 -7.77 10.13 -2.55
C THR A 21 -6.49 9.88 -1.76
N TYR A 22 -5.96 10.90 -1.13
CA TYR A 22 -4.85 10.78 -0.18
C TYR A 22 -4.86 11.93 0.82
N CYS A 23 -4.22 11.69 1.95
CA CYS A 23 -3.89 12.71 2.94
C CYS A 23 -2.41 12.62 3.26
N TYR A 24 -1.79 13.73 3.64
CA TYR A 24 -0.39 13.68 4.01
C TYR A 24 -0.11 14.47 5.28
N TRP A 25 0.96 14.07 5.94
CA TRP A 25 1.51 14.72 7.11
C TRP A 25 2.94 15.14 6.80
N SER A 26 3.22 16.44 6.91
CA SER A 26 4.55 16.99 6.69
C SER A 26 5.17 17.42 8.03
N GLY A 27 6.49 17.25 8.16
CA GLY A 27 7.21 17.65 9.37
C GLY A 27 6.95 16.76 10.59
N GLY A 28 6.54 15.48 10.38
CA GLY A 28 6.31 14.53 11.46
C GLY A 28 7.55 14.04 12.18
N PHE A 29 8.75 14.30 11.61
CA PHE A 29 10.04 13.86 12.12
C PHE A 29 11.04 15.02 12.10
N THR A 30 11.83 15.14 13.15
CA THR A 30 12.93 16.11 13.21
C THR A 30 14.12 15.61 12.38
N GLU A 31 15.07 16.51 12.06
CA GLU A 31 16.29 16.15 11.34
C GLU A 31 17.10 15.05 12.06
N ASP A 32 17.17 15.10 13.39
CA ASP A 32 17.92 14.12 14.17
C ASP A 32 17.18 12.77 14.22
N GLU A 33 15.84 12.76 14.30
CA GLU A 33 15.04 11.55 14.14
C GLU A 33 15.22 10.95 12.75
N MET A 34 15.26 11.77 11.70
CA MET A 34 15.52 11.29 10.33
C MET A 34 16.93 10.68 10.19
N LYS A 35 17.96 11.31 10.79
CA LYS A 35 19.32 10.72 10.81
C LYS A 35 19.36 9.38 11.54
N LYS A 36 18.72 9.30 12.71
CA LYS A 36 18.60 8.05 13.49
C LYS A 36 17.88 6.98 12.68
N LEU A 37 16.78 7.33 12.04
CA LEU A 37 16.01 6.42 11.19
C LEU A 37 16.86 5.88 10.03
N HIS A 38 17.57 6.76 9.32
CA HIS A 38 18.48 6.35 8.25
C HIS A 38 19.56 5.39 8.71
N ALA A 39 20.16 5.64 9.87
CA ALA A 39 21.16 4.75 10.45
C ALA A 39 20.57 3.35 10.70
N GLN A 40 19.39 3.29 11.31
CA GLN A 40 18.69 2.02 11.57
C GLN A 40 18.31 1.29 10.28
N MET A 41 17.78 1.99 9.28
CA MET A 41 17.40 1.39 7.99
C MET A 41 18.61 0.87 7.20
N ASN A 42 19.77 1.51 7.31
CA ASN A 42 20.99 1.06 6.66
C ASN A 42 21.57 -0.24 7.27
N GLU A 43 21.17 -0.60 8.50
CA GLU A 43 21.53 -1.88 9.12
C GLU A 43 20.67 -3.07 8.60
N CYS A 44 19.56 -2.77 7.93
CA CYS A 44 18.65 -3.79 7.44
C CYS A 44 19.25 -4.59 6.28
N LYS A 45 19.10 -5.91 6.33
CA LYS A 45 19.45 -6.78 5.21
C LYS A 45 18.35 -6.67 4.15
N LEU A 46 18.72 -6.17 2.99
CA LEU A 46 17.82 -6.04 1.85
C LEU A 46 17.70 -7.35 1.07
N GLU A 47 16.49 -7.62 0.60
CA GLU A 47 16.16 -8.73 -0.30
C GLU A 47 15.38 -8.20 -1.50
N ARG A 48 15.39 -8.93 -2.62
CA ARG A 48 14.64 -8.52 -3.82
C ARG A 48 13.15 -8.46 -3.54
N GLY A 49 12.52 -7.34 -3.84
CA GLY A 49 11.08 -7.14 -3.67
C GLY A 49 10.26 -8.10 -4.52
N SER A 50 9.30 -8.78 -3.90
CA SER A 50 8.37 -9.69 -4.58
C SER A 50 7.02 -9.02 -4.86
N THR A 51 6.25 -9.62 -5.78
CA THR A 51 4.87 -9.23 -6.07
C THR A 51 3.97 -10.45 -5.96
N ILE A 52 2.73 -10.24 -5.56
CA ILE A 52 1.71 -11.28 -5.67
C ILE A 52 1.30 -11.36 -7.14
N GLN A 53 1.56 -12.51 -7.78
CA GLN A 53 1.18 -12.73 -9.17
C GLN A 53 -0.08 -13.61 -9.20
N LEU A 54 -1.15 -13.07 -9.77
CA LEU A 54 -2.27 -13.90 -10.22
C LEU A 54 -1.83 -14.55 -11.53
N ASN A 55 -1.33 -15.79 -11.48
CA ASN A 55 -0.89 -16.49 -12.68
C ASN A 55 -2.05 -17.29 -13.30
N PRO A 56 -2.66 -16.82 -14.40
CA PRO A 56 -3.74 -17.54 -15.06
C PRO A 56 -3.27 -18.82 -15.76
N LYS A 57 -1.96 -19.06 -15.87
CA LYS A 57 -1.36 -20.20 -16.58
C LYS A 57 -0.59 -21.17 -15.67
N SER A 58 -0.52 -20.95 -14.36
CA SER A 58 0.05 -21.98 -13.50
C SER A 58 -0.87 -23.18 -13.56
N LYS A 59 -0.38 -24.31 -14.12
CA LYS A 59 -0.98 -25.60 -13.87
C LYS A 59 -0.95 -25.74 -12.34
N ALA A 60 -2.09 -25.48 -11.74
CA ALA A 60 -2.26 -25.67 -10.32
C ALA A 60 -1.83 -27.12 -10.02
N ASN A 61 -0.77 -27.26 -9.24
CA ASN A 61 -0.63 -28.47 -8.46
C ASN A 61 -1.89 -28.46 -7.58
N THR A 62 -2.88 -29.18 -8.02
CA THR A 62 -4.19 -29.33 -7.41
C THR A 62 -4.09 -30.11 -6.13
N THR A 63 -3.49 -29.51 -5.11
CA THR A 63 -3.65 -29.97 -3.73
C THR A 63 -4.51 -28.93 -3.02
N ASN A 64 -5.82 -29.17 -3.11
CA ASN A 64 -6.85 -28.74 -2.17
C ASN A 64 -7.04 -27.25 -1.92
N THR A 65 -7.82 -26.58 -2.79
CA THR A 65 -8.75 -25.54 -2.31
C THR A 65 -9.93 -25.41 -3.25
N ASN A 66 -10.69 -26.48 -3.40
CA ASN A 66 -12.07 -26.36 -3.84
C ASN A 66 -12.92 -26.21 -2.58
N ALA A 67 -13.15 -24.98 -2.15
CA ALA A 67 -14.19 -24.75 -1.16
C ALA A 67 -15.53 -25.15 -1.80
N LYS A 68 -16.07 -26.25 -1.31
CA LYS A 68 -17.37 -26.74 -1.74
C LYS A 68 -18.40 -26.27 -0.73
N TYR A 69 -19.15 -25.24 -1.10
CA TYR A 69 -20.31 -24.83 -0.32
C TYR A 69 -21.56 -25.51 -0.89
N ILE A 70 -22.34 -26.17 -0.05
CA ILE A 70 -23.65 -26.73 -0.41
C ILE A 70 -24.67 -25.81 0.27
N SER A 71 -25.41 -25.07 -0.54
CA SER A 71 -26.59 -24.34 -0.09
C SER A 71 -27.75 -24.80 -0.96
N ASP A 72 -28.83 -25.25 -0.34
CA ASP A 72 -30.10 -25.61 -0.97
C ASP A 72 -30.02 -26.61 -2.15
N GLY A 73 -29.14 -27.62 -2.02
CA GLY A 73 -28.94 -28.66 -3.00
C GLY A 73 -28.09 -28.28 -4.21
N ASN A 74 -27.60 -27.06 -4.30
CA ASN A 74 -26.70 -26.61 -5.36
C ASN A 74 -25.25 -26.59 -4.88
N THR A 75 -24.34 -27.11 -5.69
CA THR A 75 -22.89 -27.04 -5.41
C THR A 75 -22.31 -25.81 -6.09
N ILE A 76 -21.87 -24.84 -5.28
CA ILE A 76 -21.11 -23.69 -5.78
C ILE A 76 -19.64 -24.09 -5.74
N ILE A 77 -19.01 -24.19 -6.90
CA ILE A 77 -17.57 -24.43 -7.01
C ILE A 77 -16.91 -23.08 -7.22
N GLN A 78 -16.18 -22.62 -6.21
CA GLN A 78 -15.37 -21.42 -6.32
C GLN A 78 -13.93 -21.83 -6.67
N LYS A 79 -13.48 -21.46 -7.86
CA LYS A 79 -12.06 -21.61 -8.24
C LYS A 79 -11.29 -20.39 -7.75
N THR A 80 -10.46 -20.58 -6.75
CA THR A 80 -9.52 -19.56 -6.31
C THR A 80 -8.29 -19.61 -7.21
N PRO A 81 -7.89 -18.52 -7.87
CA PRO A 81 -6.62 -18.47 -8.58
C PRO A 81 -5.49 -18.66 -7.56
N THR A 82 -4.58 -19.56 -7.86
CA THR A 82 -3.38 -19.74 -7.03
C THR A 82 -2.50 -18.49 -7.19
N ALA A 83 -2.33 -17.71 -6.12
CA ALA A 83 -1.40 -16.61 -6.11
C ALA A 83 0.02 -17.17 -5.97
N GLY A 84 0.87 -16.90 -6.95
CA GLY A 84 2.31 -17.09 -6.86
C GLY A 84 2.94 -15.85 -6.23
N GLN A 85 3.90 -16.04 -5.34
CA GLN A 85 4.75 -14.95 -4.86
C GLN A 85 6.15 -15.12 -5.45
N GLY A 86 6.71 -14.01 -5.94
CA GLY A 86 8.07 -14.01 -6.44
C GLY A 86 8.46 -12.67 -7.08
N PRO A 87 9.76 -12.46 -7.32
CA PRO A 87 10.22 -11.29 -8.04
C PRO A 87 9.65 -11.26 -9.46
N ASN A 88 9.06 -10.13 -9.84
CA ASN A 88 8.63 -9.84 -11.21
C ASN A 88 9.19 -8.49 -11.62
N GLU A 89 10.38 -8.50 -12.19
CA GLU A 89 11.11 -7.28 -12.54
C GLU A 89 10.44 -6.45 -13.65
N ALA A 90 9.52 -7.03 -14.41
CA ALA A 90 8.72 -6.27 -15.35
C ALA A 90 7.78 -5.30 -14.60
N VAL A 91 7.28 -5.71 -13.44
CA VAL A 91 6.33 -4.95 -12.61
C VAL A 91 7.05 -4.17 -11.52
N ARG A 92 7.99 -4.81 -10.79
CA ARG A 92 8.66 -4.22 -9.63
C ARG A 92 10.17 -4.47 -9.67
N LYS A 93 10.93 -3.38 -9.56
CA LYS A 93 12.38 -3.39 -9.36
C LYS A 93 12.69 -2.60 -8.11
N SER A 94 12.87 -3.27 -7.00
CA SER A 94 13.21 -2.66 -5.71
C SER A 94 13.80 -3.70 -4.79
N ASP A 95 14.58 -3.26 -3.83
CA ASP A 95 15.02 -4.08 -2.73
C ASP A 95 14.24 -3.70 -1.47
N VAL A 96 13.96 -4.66 -0.60
CA VAL A 96 13.12 -4.48 0.57
C VAL A 96 13.70 -5.13 1.80
N ALA A 97 13.37 -4.59 2.98
CA ALA A 97 13.53 -5.26 4.26
C ALA A 97 12.27 -5.06 5.09
N PHE A 98 11.88 -6.10 5.83
CA PHE A 98 10.78 -6.01 6.77
C PHE A 98 11.30 -5.65 8.16
N VAL A 99 10.74 -4.61 8.74
CA VAL A 99 11.11 -4.07 10.04
C VAL A 99 9.97 -4.32 11.00
N TYR A 100 10.26 -5.10 12.03
CA TYR A 100 9.31 -5.41 13.10
C TYR A 100 9.54 -4.48 14.30
N ARG A 101 8.52 -4.35 15.13
CA ARG A 101 8.62 -3.56 16.35
C ARG A 101 9.48 -4.30 17.38
N ASP A 102 10.56 -3.64 17.79
CA ASP A 102 11.44 -4.05 18.89
C ASP A 102 11.81 -2.81 19.74
N GLU A 103 12.69 -2.97 20.71
CA GLU A 103 13.14 -1.85 21.57
C GLU A 103 13.80 -0.72 20.78
N LYS A 104 14.51 -1.02 19.69
CA LYS A 104 15.22 -0.02 18.88
C LYS A 104 14.26 0.73 17.94
N THR A 105 13.25 0.06 17.44
CA THR A 105 12.33 0.57 16.42
C THR A 105 11.01 1.09 16.99
N ALA A 106 10.69 0.78 18.25
CA ALA A 106 9.42 1.14 18.90
C ALA A 106 9.04 2.62 18.70
N TRP A 107 9.99 3.54 18.81
CA TRP A 107 9.76 4.97 18.66
C TRP A 107 9.25 5.36 17.26
N ILE A 108 9.68 4.63 16.19
CA ILE A 108 9.23 4.86 14.81
C ILE A 108 7.77 4.42 14.71
N PHE A 109 7.46 3.22 15.23
CA PHE A 109 6.08 2.69 15.25
C PHE A 109 5.14 3.63 16.01
N GLU A 110 5.52 4.11 17.17
CA GLU A 110 4.71 5.02 17.98
C GLU A 110 4.43 6.34 17.26
N ARG A 111 5.45 6.92 16.60
CA ARG A 111 5.28 8.14 15.83
C ARG A 111 4.37 7.91 14.61
N LEU A 112 4.58 6.84 13.86
CA LEU A 112 3.77 6.52 12.69
C LEU A 112 2.34 6.16 13.07
N ASN A 113 2.11 5.44 14.16
CA ASN A 113 0.78 5.16 14.69
C ASN A 113 0.01 6.45 14.96
N PHE A 114 0.63 7.39 15.66
CA PHE A 114 -0.01 8.69 15.93
C PHE A 114 -0.42 9.42 14.63
N ILE A 115 0.44 9.43 13.63
CA ILE A 115 0.16 10.07 12.33
C ILE A 115 -0.98 9.33 11.61
N ILE A 116 -0.92 8.00 11.52
CA ILE A 116 -1.90 7.17 10.82
C ILE A 116 -3.27 7.28 11.48
N GLU A 117 -3.35 7.13 12.80
CA GLU A 117 -4.60 7.25 13.55
C GLU A 117 -5.22 8.63 13.41
N SER A 118 -4.40 9.70 13.48
CA SER A 118 -4.87 11.07 13.31
C SER A 118 -5.46 11.29 11.92
N LEU A 119 -4.78 10.84 10.86
CA LEU A 119 -5.27 10.98 9.49
C LEU A 119 -6.48 10.08 9.22
N ASN A 120 -6.51 8.86 9.75
CA ASN A 120 -7.67 8.00 9.62
C ASN A 120 -8.90 8.61 10.29
N THR A 121 -8.76 9.07 11.53
CA THR A 121 -9.87 9.66 12.29
C THR A 121 -10.43 10.91 11.63
N GLN A 122 -9.54 11.74 11.06
CA GLN A 122 -9.96 13.01 10.48
C GLN A 122 -10.55 12.86 9.07
N PHE A 123 -10.04 11.93 8.25
CA PHE A 123 -10.33 11.90 6.81
C PHE A 123 -11.04 10.64 6.33
N TYR A 124 -10.72 9.46 6.85
CA TYR A 124 -11.25 8.20 6.33
C TYR A 124 -12.24 7.52 7.25
N ASN A 125 -11.97 7.55 8.54
CA ASN A 125 -12.79 6.88 9.57
C ASN A 125 -13.03 5.38 9.25
N PHE A 126 -12.00 4.71 8.75
CA PHE A 126 -12.05 3.27 8.50
C PHE A 126 -11.86 2.48 9.80
N ASP A 127 -12.57 1.36 9.91
CA ASP A 127 -12.31 0.38 10.96
C ASP A 127 -10.96 -0.27 10.67
N VAL A 128 -9.97 0.00 11.51
CA VAL A 128 -8.61 -0.52 11.37
C VAL A 128 -8.14 -1.13 12.68
N ASN A 129 -7.33 -2.20 12.60
CA ASN A 129 -6.77 -2.90 13.74
C ASN A 129 -5.29 -2.55 13.98
N GLY A 130 -4.56 -2.18 12.92
CA GLY A 130 -3.15 -1.85 12.98
C GLY A 130 -2.35 -2.46 11.82
N TYR A 131 -1.09 -2.73 12.07
CA TYR A 131 -0.18 -3.39 11.12
C TYR A 131 0.92 -4.14 11.88
N GLU A 132 1.46 -5.19 11.27
CA GLU A 132 2.44 -6.05 11.91
C GLU A 132 3.88 -5.54 11.72
N MET A 133 4.18 -5.00 10.54
CA MET A 133 5.53 -4.62 10.14
C MET A 133 5.54 -3.41 9.22
N MET A 134 6.70 -2.78 9.12
CA MET A 134 7.00 -1.78 8.10
C MET A 134 7.88 -2.41 7.02
N GLN A 135 7.68 -2.03 5.75
CA GLN A 135 8.55 -2.41 4.66
C GLN A 135 9.47 -1.23 4.30
N TYR A 136 10.74 -1.33 4.62
CA TYR A 136 11.76 -0.44 4.07
C TYR A 136 12.01 -0.82 2.61
N THR A 137 11.91 0.14 1.70
CA THR A 137 12.00 -0.08 0.25
C THR A 137 13.02 0.85 -0.36
N VAL A 138 13.87 0.28 -1.20
CA VAL A 138 14.96 0.99 -1.89
C VAL A 138 14.81 0.77 -3.40
N TYR A 139 14.86 1.87 -4.15
CA TYR A 139 14.83 1.89 -5.61
C TYR A 139 16.11 2.53 -6.12
N HIS A 140 16.85 1.82 -6.96
CA HIS A 140 18.13 2.27 -7.52
C HIS A 140 17.99 2.70 -8.99
N ASP A 141 18.74 3.72 -9.38
CA ASP A 141 18.76 4.23 -10.76
C ASP A 141 19.41 3.28 -11.77
N HIS A 142 20.46 2.57 -11.37
CA HIS A 142 21.20 1.66 -12.26
C HIS A 142 20.32 0.55 -12.86
N GLU A 143 19.22 0.20 -12.22
CA GLU A 143 18.23 -0.75 -12.71
C GLU A 143 16.90 -0.12 -13.10
N LYS A 144 16.80 1.23 -13.04
CA LYS A 144 15.54 1.98 -13.20
C LYS A 144 14.48 1.48 -12.24
N GLY A 145 14.84 1.45 -10.94
CA GLY A 145 14.00 0.96 -9.86
C GLY A 145 12.62 1.58 -9.91
N LYS A 146 11.57 0.73 -9.89
CA LYS A 146 10.18 1.13 -10.07
C LYS A 146 9.20 0.17 -9.40
N TYR A 147 7.95 0.58 -9.31
CA TYR A 147 6.82 -0.31 -9.08
C TYR A 147 5.64 0.17 -9.91
N ASP A 148 5.25 -0.60 -10.92
CA ASP A 148 4.18 -0.25 -11.85
C ASP A 148 2.80 -0.21 -11.15
N PHE A 149 1.77 0.24 -11.85
CA PHE A 149 0.42 0.37 -11.32
C PHE A 149 -0.06 -0.92 -10.68
N HIS A 150 -0.45 -0.80 -9.42
CA HIS A 150 -0.98 -1.89 -8.61
C HIS A 150 -1.95 -1.35 -7.55
N GLN A 151 -2.65 -2.26 -6.90
CA GLN A 151 -3.43 -2.03 -5.69
C GLN A 151 -2.80 -2.82 -4.55
N ASP A 152 -2.86 -2.28 -3.35
CA ASP A 152 -2.37 -2.98 -2.16
C ASP A 152 -3.42 -3.88 -1.52
N THR A 153 -4.71 -3.58 -1.73
CA THR A 153 -5.80 -4.45 -1.30
C THR A 153 -5.96 -5.60 -2.28
N ILE A 154 -5.90 -6.82 -1.77
CA ILE A 154 -6.28 -8.00 -2.52
C ILE A 154 -7.81 -8.07 -2.49
N MET A 155 -8.43 -7.75 -3.63
CA MET A 155 -9.87 -7.84 -3.79
C MET A 155 -10.23 -9.21 -4.38
N GLY A 156 -11.24 -9.86 -3.80
CA GLY A 156 -11.75 -11.14 -4.30
C GLY A 156 -11.19 -12.37 -3.59
N HIS A 157 -11.34 -13.51 -4.22
CA HIS A 157 -11.19 -14.84 -3.64
C HIS A 157 -9.74 -15.35 -3.47
N ALA A 158 -8.76 -14.47 -3.57
CA ALA A 158 -7.34 -14.84 -3.50
C ALA A 158 -6.78 -14.84 -2.05
N LEU A 159 -7.59 -14.46 -1.07
CA LEU A 159 -7.17 -14.52 0.33
C LEU A 159 -7.45 -15.92 0.88
N PRO A 160 -6.50 -16.53 1.59
CA PRO A 160 -6.76 -17.73 2.38
C PRO A 160 -7.98 -17.56 3.28
N ASP A 161 -8.74 -18.63 3.51
CA ASP A 161 -9.96 -18.59 4.34
C ASP A 161 -9.70 -18.17 5.79
N ASP A 162 -8.46 -18.26 6.25
CA ASP A 162 -7.98 -17.84 7.57
C ASP A 162 -7.55 -16.37 7.63
N MET A 163 -7.53 -15.66 6.49
CA MET A 163 -7.22 -14.23 6.47
C MET A 163 -8.48 -13.40 6.76
N TYR A 164 -8.70 -13.08 8.02
CA TYR A 164 -9.87 -12.30 8.49
C TYR A 164 -9.74 -10.80 8.25
N GLU A 165 -8.54 -10.32 7.93
CA GLU A 165 -8.23 -8.90 7.82
C GLU A 165 -7.88 -8.52 6.37
N THR A 166 -8.27 -7.33 5.97
CA THR A 166 -7.91 -6.75 4.68
C THR A 166 -7.14 -5.45 4.85
N ARG A 167 -6.26 -5.15 3.90
CA ARG A 167 -5.57 -3.86 3.87
C ARG A 167 -6.58 -2.76 3.57
N LYS A 168 -6.69 -1.80 4.47
CA LYS A 168 -7.61 -0.66 4.41
C LYS A 168 -6.91 0.62 3.97
N LEU A 169 -5.77 0.89 4.60
CA LEU A 169 -4.95 2.06 4.31
C LEU A 169 -3.53 1.64 3.97
N SER A 170 -2.99 2.28 2.95
CA SER A 170 -1.59 2.21 2.59
C SER A 170 -0.90 3.49 2.99
N VAL A 171 0.32 3.35 3.47
CA VAL A 171 1.15 4.45 3.96
C VAL A 171 2.47 4.45 3.19
N THR A 172 2.88 5.60 2.72
CA THR A 172 4.22 5.81 2.16
C THR A 172 4.91 6.93 2.90
N PHE A 173 6.01 6.63 3.57
CA PHE A 173 6.87 7.58 4.26
C PHE A 173 8.17 7.75 3.47
N LEU A 174 8.40 8.93 2.91
CA LEU A 174 9.55 9.20 2.06
C LEU A 174 10.78 9.54 2.89
N LEU A 175 11.87 8.80 2.69
CA LEU A 175 13.12 8.96 3.45
C LEU A 175 14.21 9.72 2.69
N SER A 176 14.11 9.85 1.38
CA SER A 176 15.09 10.54 0.52
C SER A 176 14.50 11.81 -0.07
N GLU A 177 15.35 12.83 -0.29
CA GLU A 177 14.94 14.14 -0.80
C GLU A 177 14.91 14.14 -2.33
N PRO A 178 13.74 14.41 -2.97
CA PRO A 178 13.64 14.56 -4.41
C PRO A 178 14.53 15.69 -4.94
N GLY A 179 15.23 15.44 -6.06
CA GLY A 179 16.14 16.38 -6.68
C GLY A 179 17.52 16.48 -6.00
N VAL A 180 17.69 15.85 -4.83
CA VAL A 180 18.97 15.78 -4.10
C VAL A 180 19.48 14.35 -4.05
N ASP A 181 18.70 13.45 -3.44
CA ASP A 181 19.08 12.05 -3.28
C ASP A 181 18.69 11.21 -4.49
N PHE A 182 17.67 11.63 -5.25
CA PHE A 182 17.19 10.93 -6.45
C PHE A 182 16.44 11.86 -7.41
N GLU A 183 16.36 11.45 -8.68
CA GLU A 183 15.52 12.04 -9.73
C GLU A 183 14.63 10.94 -10.35
N GLY A 184 13.47 11.30 -10.89
CA GLY A 184 12.42 10.33 -11.25
C GLY A 184 11.76 9.77 -10.00
N GLY A 185 11.26 8.54 -10.06
CA GLY A 185 10.69 7.86 -8.89
C GLY A 185 9.44 8.56 -8.31
N GLU A 186 8.73 9.36 -9.10
CA GLU A 186 7.52 10.05 -8.65
C GLU A 186 6.46 9.04 -8.21
N PHE A 187 5.81 9.34 -7.10
CA PHE A 187 4.66 8.60 -6.63
C PHE A 187 3.40 9.12 -7.32
N GLN A 188 2.62 8.23 -7.92
CA GLN A 188 1.40 8.59 -8.63
C GLN A 188 0.21 7.75 -8.15
N ILE A 189 -0.94 8.39 -8.03
CA ILE A 189 -2.24 7.75 -7.83
C ILE A 189 -3.05 7.89 -9.12
N ASN A 190 -3.71 6.80 -9.52
CA ASN A 190 -4.53 6.74 -10.72
C ASN A 190 -6.02 6.71 -10.34
N SER A 191 -6.79 7.59 -10.97
CA SER A 191 -8.25 7.66 -10.80
C SER A 191 -9.04 6.81 -11.82
N GLY A 192 -8.36 5.87 -12.52
CA GLY A 192 -8.98 4.96 -13.50
C GLY A 192 -8.39 5.02 -14.91
N GLU A 193 -7.76 6.13 -15.31
CA GLU A 193 -7.09 6.27 -16.61
C GLU A 193 -5.67 6.82 -16.41
N GLU A 194 -4.69 6.26 -17.09
CA GLU A 194 -3.28 6.67 -16.92
C GLU A 194 -3.05 8.17 -17.17
N LYS A 195 -3.75 8.73 -18.15
CA LYS A 195 -3.68 10.18 -18.45
C LYS A 195 -4.18 11.07 -17.30
N ASN A 196 -4.98 10.51 -16.38
CA ASN A 196 -5.54 11.19 -15.23
C ASN A 196 -4.80 10.85 -13.93
N SER A 197 -3.58 10.28 -14.04
CA SER A 197 -2.76 9.98 -12.88
C SER A 197 -2.25 11.26 -12.24
N GLU A 198 -2.53 11.40 -10.96
CA GLU A 198 -2.03 12.52 -10.16
C GLU A 198 -0.62 12.19 -9.63
N THR A 199 0.32 13.10 -9.86
CA THR A 199 1.66 13.01 -9.26
C THR A 199 1.65 13.71 -7.92
N ILE A 200 1.94 12.96 -6.87
CA ILE A 200 1.98 13.49 -5.51
C ILE A 200 3.36 14.08 -5.24
N VAL A 201 3.39 15.38 -4.98
CA VAL A 201 4.64 16.07 -4.61
C VAL A 201 4.94 15.79 -3.15
N MET A 202 6.03 15.08 -2.91
CA MET A 202 6.52 14.73 -1.57
C MET A 202 7.89 15.35 -1.32
N LYS A 203 8.18 15.64 -0.06
CA LYS A 203 9.52 15.95 0.45
C LYS A 203 10.00 14.84 1.38
N LYS A 204 11.27 14.79 1.63
CA LYS A 204 11.83 13.93 2.67
C LYS A 204 11.15 14.20 4.01
N GLY A 205 10.71 13.17 4.68
CA GLY A 205 9.97 13.27 5.94
C GLY A 205 8.45 13.31 5.80
N ASP A 206 7.91 13.43 4.59
CA ASP A 206 6.47 13.39 4.37
C ASP A 206 5.91 11.96 4.47
N VAL A 207 4.77 11.84 5.13
CA VAL A 207 3.99 10.61 5.25
C VAL A 207 2.68 10.79 4.49
N ILE A 208 2.43 9.94 3.49
CA ILE A 208 1.16 9.89 2.75
C ILE A 208 0.36 8.69 3.23
N VAL A 209 -0.94 8.89 3.44
CA VAL A 209 -1.91 7.84 3.76
C VAL A 209 -3.01 7.87 2.70
N PHE A 210 -3.35 6.71 2.17
CA PHE A 210 -4.38 6.57 1.13
C PHE A 210 -5.09 5.21 1.24
N PRO A 211 -6.34 5.07 0.73
CA PRO A 211 -7.04 3.81 0.68
C PRO A 211 -6.30 2.76 -0.15
N SER A 212 -6.09 1.57 0.43
CA SER A 212 -5.28 0.50 -0.19
C SER A 212 -5.84 -0.02 -1.52
N PHE A 213 -7.11 0.23 -1.83
CA PHE A 213 -7.74 -0.14 -3.10
C PHE A 213 -7.47 0.84 -4.24
N LEU A 214 -6.84 1.99 -3.98
CA LEU A 214 -6.47 2.92 -5.04
C LEU A 214 -5.28 2.40 -5.84
N ILE A 215 -5.40 2.52 -7.16
CA ILE A 215 -4.31 2.17 -8.07
C ILE A 215 -3.21 3.23 -7.94
N HIS A 216 -1.99 2.78 -7.75
CA HIS A 216 -0.84 3.68 -7.59
C HIS A 216 0.43 3.06 -8.13
N ARG A 217 1.47 3.88 -8.33
CA ARG A 217 2.78 3.45 -8.79
C ARG A 217 3.92 4.30 -8.24
N VAL A 218 5.13 3.75 -8.32
CA VAL A 218 6.39 4.49 -8.27
C VAL A 218 7.02 4.43 -9.65
N LYS A 219 7.20 5.59 -10.30
CA LYS A 219 7.84 5.68 -11.61
C LYS A 219 9.32 5.27 -11.54
N PRO A 220 9.96 4.96 -12.68
CA PRO A 220 11.38 4.64 -12.68
C PRO A 220 12.23 5.75 -12.08
N VAL A 221 13.12 5.37 -11.16
CA VAL A 221 14.19 6.25 -10.68
C VAL A 221 15.22 6.40 -11.80
N THR A 222 15.54 7.64 -12.13
CA THR A 222 16.45 7.96 -13.25
C THR A 222 17.84 8.32 -12.80
N LYS A 223 18.01 8.76 -11.54
CA LYS A 223 19.29 9.07 -10.92
C LYS A 223 19.21 8.89 -9.41
N GLY A 224 20.28 8.37 -8.80
CA GLY A 224 20.41 8.22 -7.36
C GLY A 224 19.57 7.09 -6.77
N THR A 225 19.13 7.27 -5.52
CA THR A 225 18.44 6.21 -4.78
C THR A 225 17.24 6.76 -4.02
N ARG A 226 16.05 6.26 -4.36
CA ARG A 226 14.81 6.56 -3.63
C ARG A 226 14.60 5.55 -2.51
N LYS A 227 14.42 6.05 -1.29
CA LYS A 227 14.17 5.25 -0.09
C LYS A 227 12.84 5.63 0.54
N SER A 228 12.06 4.64 0.96
CA SER A 228 10.78 4.87 1.63
C SER A 228 10.45 3.74 2.60
N ILE A 229 9.58 4.03 3.56
CA ILE A 229 8.90 3.02 4.36
C ILE A 229 7.47 2.92 3.85
N VAL A 230 7.00 1.69 3.67
CA VAL A 230 5.61 1.37 3.30
C VAL A 230 4.98 0.59 4.44
N ILE A 231 3.71 0.91 4.75
CA ILE A 231 2.93 0.24 5.77
C ILE A 231 1.55 -0.09 5.19
N TRP A 232 1.05 -1.26 5.50
CA TRP A 232 -0.32 -1.67 5.16
C TRP A 232 -1.13 -1.85 6.44
N VAL A 233 -1.98 -0.88 6.70
CA VAL A 233 -2.87 -0.92 7.85
C VAL A 233 -4.06 -1.82 7.51
N VAL A 234 -4.28 -2.81 8.34
CA VAL A 234 -5.33 -3.82 8.15
C VAL A 234 -6.53 -3.56 9.06
N GLY A 235 -7.65 -4.12 8.69
CA GLY A 235 -8.88 -4.08 9.48
C GLY A 235 -9.88 -5.13 8.99
N PRO A 236 -11.08 -5.20 9.59
CA PRO A 236 -12.10 -6.16 9.20
C PRO A 236 -12.49 -5.98 7.73
N LYS A 237 -13.06 -7.02 7.13
CA LYS A 237 -13.55 -6.95 5.73
C LYS A 237 -14.48 -5.74 5.56
N PHE A 238 -14.50 -5.17 4.34
CA PHE A 238 -15.46 -4.11 4.01
C PHE A 238 -16.89 -4.67 4.15
N ARG A 239 -17.74 -3.95 4.82
CA ARG A 239 -19.14 -4.31 5.07
C ARG A 239 -20.05 -3.37 4.29
#